data_725db063a706869f56090614f81fdfa2
#
_entry.id   725db063a706869f56090614f81fdfa2
#
_cell.length_a   1.000
_cell.length_b   1.000
_cell.length_c   1.000
_cell.angle_alpha   90.00
_cell.angle_beta   90.00
_cell.angle_gamma   90.00
#
_symmetry.space_group_name_H-M   'P 1'
#
loop_
_entity.id
_entity.type
_entity.pdbx_description
1 polymer ?
#
loop_
_entity_poly.entity_id
_entity_poly.type
_entity_poly.pdbx_seq_one_letter_code
_entity_poly.pdbx_strand_id
1 'polypeptide(L)'
;MKVGFIGLGIMGKPMCRNLMKAGYEAVVYNRSKASVEELAAEGAQAAGSPAEVAENCQVIITMLPNSPQVREVCLGENGIASAAKEGTIVIDMSSIDPVQSKEIGAELNKKGIDLMDAPVSGGEPKAIDGTISVMVGGSKENFDKYYDLLMAMAGSVVYVGELGSGNVAKLANQVIVALNIAAVSEALTLAVKNDADPELVYKAIRGGLAGSTVLDAKAPMMMAHNFKPGFRIELHIKDLNNALNAGHAVNAALPLTSQVMEIMQSLKADGNEKDDHSAIVKYYEKISDTSVEKEN
;
A
#
# COMPACT_ATOMS: atom_id res chain seq x y z
N MET A 1 -9.84 -0.36 -24.71
CA MET A 1 -9.03 0.81 -24.28
C MET A 1 -7.65 0.28 -23.92
N LYS A 2 -6.58 0.98 -24.39
CA LYS A 2 -5.20 0.65 -24.08
C LYS A 2 -4.76 1.36 -22.79
N VAL A 3 -4.22 0.62 -21.84
CA VAL A 3 -3.83 1.11 -20.50
C VAL A 3 -2.35 0.82 -20.27
N GLY A 4 -1.58 1.84 -19.92
CA GLY A 4 -0.22 1.69 -19.47
C GLY A 4 -0.17 1.19 -18.02
N PHE A 5 0.68 0.23 -17.70
CA PHE A 5 0.88 -0.22 -16.33
C PHE A 5 2.37 -0.26 -15.97
N ILE A 6 2.78 0.57 -15.02
CA ILE A 6 4.17 0.75 -14.61
C ILE A 6 4.34 0.29 -13.16
N GLY A 7 5.23 -0.69 -12.95
CA GLY A 7 5.47 -1.27 -11.65
C GLY A 7 4.75 -2.60 -11.46
N LEU A 8 5.43 -3.69 -11.82
CA LEU A 8 4.92 -5.06 -11.81
C LEU A 8 5.48 -5.87 -10.64
N GLY A 9 5.44 -5.27 -9.45
CA GLY A 9 5.79 -5.94 -8.21
C GLY A 9 4.67 -6.87 -7.72
N ILE A 10 4.76 -7.27 -6.45
CA ILE A 10 3.83 -8.20 -5.79
C ILE A 10 2.36 -7.77 -5.90
N MET A 11 2.09 -6.46 -5.90
CA MET A 11 0.75 -5.91 -6.08
C MET A 11 0.43 -5.62 -7.54
N GLY A 12 1.32 -4.93 -8.26
CA GLY A 12 1.01 -4.42 -9.60
C GLY A 12 0.83 -5.51 -10.65
N LYS A 13 1.60 -6.61 -10.58
CA LYS A 13 1.47 -7.72 -11.53
C LYS A 13 0.08 -8.37 -11.51
N PRO A 14 -0.46 -8.82 -10.37
CA PRO A 14 -1.83 -9.35 -10.32
C PRO A 14 -2.89 -8.31 -10.67
N MET A 15 -2.71 -7.04 -10.30
CA MET A 15 -3.64 -5.98 -10.69
C MET A 15 -3.68 -5.78 -12.21
N CYS A 16 -2.53 -5.77 -12.87
CA CYS A 16 -2.43 -5.70 -14.34
C CYS A 16 -3.12 -6.91 -15.01
N ARG A 17 -2.95 -8.12 -14.47
CA ARG A 17 -3.68 -9.31 -14.95
C ARG A 17 -5.19 -9.16 -14.85
N ASN A 18 -5.69 -8.56 -13.78
CA ASN A 18 -7.13 -8.33 -13.64
C ASN A 18 -7.66 -7.34 -14.69
N LEU A 19 -6.89 -6.30 -15.04
CA LEU A 19 -7.23 -5.42 -16.16
C LEU A 19 -7.29 -6.19 -17.50
N MET A 20 -6.28 -7.01 -17.76
CA MET A 20 -6.25 -7.82 -18.99
C MET A 20 -7.43 -8.79 -19.06
N LYS A 21 -7.79 -9.45 -17.93
CA LYS A 21 -8.97 -10.31 -17.82
C LYS A 21 -10.28 -9.55 -18.07
N ALA A 22 -10.36 -8.28 -17.69
CA ALA A 22 -11.50 -7.40 -17.94
C ALA A 22 -11.53 -6.85 -19.38
N GLY A 23 -10.60 -7.26 -20.25
CA GLY A 23 -10.57 -6.90 -21.68
C GLY A 23 -9.84 -5.61 -22.01
N TYR A 24 -9.04 -5.06 -21.09
CA TYR A 24 -8.15 -3.93 -21.38
C TYR A 24 -6.85 -4.40 -22.04
N GLU A 25 -6.41 -3.69 -23.07
CA GLU A 25 -5.07 -3.91 -23.66
C GLU A 25 -4.01 -3.27 -22.76
N ALA A 26 -3.05 -4.05 -22.26
CA ALA A 26 -2.02 -3.56 -21.35
C ALA A 26 -0.71 -3.28 -22.09
N VAL A 27 -0.11 -2.10 -21.84
CA VAL A 27 1.28 -1.77 -22.18
C VAL A 27 2.05 -1.69 -20.87
N VAL A 28 3.04 -2.56 -20.69
CA VAL A 28 3.68 -2.78 -19.39
C VAL A 28 5.13 -2.40 -19.35
N TYR A 29 5.53 -1.77 -18.26
CA TYR A 29 6.92 -1.49 -17.94
C TYR A 29 7.25 -1.80 -16.48
N ASN A 30 8.42 -2.35 -16.26
CA ASN A 30 9.01 -2.53 -14.94
C ASN A 30 10.53 -2.49 -15.04
N ARG A 31 11.21 -2.02 -13.99
CA ARG A 31 12.69 -1.98 -13.94
C ARG A 31 13.30 -3.38 -14.08
N SER A 32 12.71 -4.40 -13.47
CA SER A 32 13.07 -5.80 -13.66
C SER A 32 12.32 -6.40 -14.84
N LYS A 33 13.02 -7.01 -15.79
CA LYS A 33 12.45 -7.55 -17.04
C LYS A 33 11.57 -8.79 -16.85
N ALA A 34 11.87 -9.63 -15.86
CA ALA A 34 11.17 -10.91 -15.68
C ALA A 34 9.64 -10.76 -15.60
N SER A 35 9.12 -9.79 -14.82
CA SER A 35 7.68 -9.54 -14.74
C SER A 35 7.08 -8.98 -16.04
N VAL A 36 7.87 -8.25 -16.83
CA VAL A 36 7.44 -7.74 -18.14
C VAL A 36 7.33 -8.89 -19.14
N GLU A 37 8.32 -9.75 -19.18
CA GLU A 37 8.35 -10.93 -20.06
C GLU A 37 7.20 -11.90 -19.74
N GLU A 38 6.91 -12.12 -18.45
CA GLU A 38 5.80 -12.94 -17.98
C GLU A 38 4.45 -12.39 -18.51
N LEU A 39 4.17 -11.11 -18.31
CA LEU A 39 2.92 -10.51 -18.78
C LEU A 39 2.86 -10.37 -20.31
N ALA A 40 3.99 -10.19 -20.97
CA ALA A 40 4.06 -10.17 -22.43
C ALA A 40 3.69 -11.56 -23.02
N ALA A 41 4.12 -12.65 -22.38
CA ALA A 41 3.70 -14.00 -22.76
C ALA A 41 2.19 -14.24 -22.54
N GLU A 42 1.56 -13.48 -21.64
CA GLU A 42 0.11 -13.48 -21.38
C GLU A 42 -0.68 -12.51 -22.30
N GLY A 43 -0.01 -11.75 -23.18
CA GLY A 43 -0.63 -10.89 -24.18
C GLY A 43 -0.50 -9.38 -23.93
N ALA A 44 0.26 -8.95 -22.91
CA ALA A 44 0.58 -7.53 -22.74
C ALA A 44 1.64 -7.07 -23.75
N GLN A 45 1.63 -5.80 -24.15
CA GLN A 45 2.69 -5.17 -24.92
C GLN A 45 3.80 -4.72 -23.96
N ALA A 46 5.03 -5.20 -24.18
CA ALA A 46 6.20 -4.73 -23.42
C ALA A 46 6.64 -3.35 -23.91
N ALA A 47 7.06 -2.49 -22.97
CA ALA A 47 7.69 -1.20 -23.23
C ALA A 47 9.08 -1.14 -22.57
N GLY A 48 10.01 -0.39 -23.17
CA GLY A 48 11.38 -0.24 -22.69
C GLY A 48 11.58 0.88 -21.67
N SER A 49 10.59 1.80 -21.55
CA SER A 49 10.65 2.94 -20.61
C SER A 49 9.26 3.43 -20.22
N PRO A 50 9.13 4.24 -19.15
CA PRO A 50 7.89 4.96 -18.85
C PRO A 50 7.45 5.91 -19.98
N ALA A 51 8.39 6.54 -20.68
CA ALA A 51 8.12 7.38 -21.84
C ALA A 51 7.46 6.60 -22.97
N GLU A 52 7.96 5.40 -23.30
CA GLU A 52 7.36 4.54 -24.33
C GLU A 52 5.95 4.07 -23.94
N VAL A 53 5.68 3.83 -22.66
CA VAL A 53 4.31 3.58 -22.18
C VAL A 53 3.42 4.79 -22.47
N ALA A 54 3.91 6.01 -22.20
CA ALA A 54 3.17 7.25 -22.39
C ALA A 54 2.92 7.60 -23.86
N GLU A 55 3.82 7.25 -24.76
CA GLU A 55 3.61 7.37 -26.22
C GLU A 55 2.41 6.56 -26.71
N ASN A 56 2.19 5.40 -26.08
CA ASN A 56 1.20 4.41 -26.49
C ASN A 56 -0.13 4.47 -25.73
N CYS A 57 -0.19 5.15 -24.58
CA CYS A 57 -1.35 5.12 -23.68
C CYS A 57 -1.73 6.53 -23.21
N GLN A 58 -3.04 6.81 -23.18
CA GLN A 58 -3.59 8.02 -22.54
C GLN A 58 -3.96 7.80 -21.08
N VAL A 59 -4.08 6.54 -20.64
CA VAL A 59 -4.33 6.18 -19.24
C VAL A 59 -3.17 5.34 -18.76
N ILE A 60 -2.50 5.80 -17.71
CA ILE A 60 -1.28 5.15 -17.19
C ILE A 60 -1.45 4.92 -15.69
N ILE A 61 -1.37 3.66 -15.28
CA ILE A 61 -1.39 3.26 -13.88
C ILE A 61 0.06 3.06 -13.40
N THR A 62 0.36 3.59 -12.22
CA THR A 62 1.64 3.36 -11.55
C THR A 62 1.44 2.64 -10.22
N MET A 63 2.27 1.64 -9.92
CA MET A 63 2.26 0.89 -8.66
C MET A 63 3.70 0.67 -8.18
N LEU A 64 4.23 1.65 -7.47
CA LEU A 64 5.64 1.84 -7.17
C LEU A 64 5.92 1.86 -5.67
N PRO A 65 7.18 1.64 -5.24
CA PRO A 65 7.51 1.48 -3.83
C PRO A 65 7.28 2.73 -2.96
N ASN A 66 7.65 3.93 -3.44
CA ASN A 66 7.57 5.18 -2.65
C ASN A 66 7.69 6.43 -3.54
N SER A 67 7.57 7.61 -2.95
CA SER A 67 7.58 8.93 -3.60
C SER A 67 8.74 9.15 -4.58
N PRO A 68 10.02 8.82 -4.27
CA PRO A 68 11.12 9.00 -5.21
C PRO A 68 10.94 8.24 -6.53
N GLN A 69 10.43 6.99 -6.46
CA GLN A 69 10.20 6.18 -7.65
C GLN A 69 9.02 6.71 -8.47
N VAL A 70 7.95 7.17 -7.82
CA VAL A 70 6.82 7.79 -8.52
C VAL A 70 7.28 9.08 -9.22
N ARG A 71 8.05 9.93 -8.53
CA ARG A 71 8.59 11.15 -9.11
C ARG A 71 9.49 10.87 -10.32
N GLU A 72 10.40 9.90 -10.21
CA GLU A 72 11.29 9.49 -11.32
C GLU A 72 10.50 8.96 -12.51
N VAL A 73 9.53 8.07 -12.30
CA VAL A 73 8.69 7.51 -13.36
C VAL A 73 7.82 8.58 -14.02
N CYS A 74 7.30 9.54 -13.25
CA CYS A 74 6.45 10.60 -13.79
C CYS A 74 7.26 11.72 -14.46
N LEU A 75 8.35 12.19 -13.84
CA LEU A 75 9.02 13.44 -14.16
C LEU A 75 10.49 13.29 -14.60
N GLY A 76 11.07 12.09 -14.51
CA GLY A 76 12.44 11.80 -14.91
C GLY A 76 12.68 12.00 -16.42
N GLU A 77 13.92 11.96 -16.87
CA GLU A 77 14.33 12.20 -18.25
C GLU A 77 13.58 11.29 -19.25
N ASN A 78 13.43 10.00 -18.92
CA ASN A 78 12.65 9.02 -19.69
C ASN A 78 11.32 8.69 -19.00
N GLY A 79 10.78 9.65 -18.24
CA GLY A 79 9.53 9.53 -17.52
C GLY A 79 8.31 9.79 -18.39
N ILE A 80 7.12 9.60 -17.80
CA ILE A 80 5.83 9.79 -18.47
C ILE A 80 5.73 11.20 -19.09
N ALA A 81 6.11 12.23 -18.32
CA ALA A 81 5.98 13.64 -18.74
C ALA A 81 6.88 14.04 -19.94
N SER A 82 7.84 13.19 -20.32
CA SER A 82 8.71 13.46 -21.48
C SER A 82 8.05 13.11 -22.82
N ALA A 83 7.03 12.23 -22.82
CA ALA A 83 6.42 11.69 -24.04
C ALA A 83 4.89 11.67 -24.03
N ALA A 84 4.26 11.89 -22.87
CA ALA A 84 2.80 11.91 -22.74
C ALA A 84 2.18 13.07 -23.54
N LYS A 85 1.01 12.79 -24.13
CA LYS A 85 0.20 13.80 -24.83
C LYS A 85 -0.67 14.56 -23.85
N GLU A 86 -1.05 15.78 -24.22
CA GLU A 86 -2.08 16.52 -23.50
C GLU A 86 -3.38 15.69 -23.36
N GLY A 87 -4.01 15.73 -22.20
CA GLY A 87 -5.17 14.90 -21.84
C GLY A 87 -4.83 13.49 -21.39
N THR A 88 -3.53 13.14 -21.25
CA THR A 88 -3.12 11.91 -20.57
C THR A 88 -3.44 11.99 -19.09
N ILE A 89 -3.89 10.88 -18.50
CA ILE A 89 -4.05 10.75 -17.06
C ILE A 89 -3.11 9.70 -16.48
N VAL A 90 -2.48 10.05 -15.37
CA VAL A 90 -1.75 9.12 -14.51
C VAL A 90 -2.62 8.78 -13.31
N ILE A 91 -2.79 7.50 -13.02
CA ILE A 91 -3.48 6.98 -11.83
C ILE A 91 -2.41 6.31 -10.97
N ASP A 92 -1.93 7.03 -9.96
CA ASP A 92 -0.90 6.49 -9.07
C ASP A 92 -1.52 5.69 -7.93
N MET A 93 -1.40 4.36 -8.01
CA MET A 93 -1.90 3.44 -6.99
C MET A 93 -0.86 3.13 -5.90
N SER A 94 0.25 3.85 -5.91
CA SER A 94 1.32 3.75 -4.91
C SER A 94 0.91 4.40 -3.59
N SER A 95 1.42 3.88 -2.47
CA SER A 95 1.29 4.51 -1.16
C SER A 95 2.49 5.43 -0.92
N ILE A 96 2.30 6.74 -1.10
CA ILE A 96 3.34 7.76 -1.02
C ILE A 96 2.91 8.93 -0.10
N ASP A 97 3.82 9.85 0.11
CA ASP A 97 3.52 11.10 0.82
C ASP A 97 2.53 11.95 0.00
N PRO A 98 1.37 12.37 0.57
CA PRO A 98 0.38 13.18 -0.13
C PRO A 98 0.90 14.55 -0.56
N VAL A 99 1.92 15.10 0.11
CA VAL A 99 2.59 16.33 -0.33
C VAL A 99 3.30 16.08 -1.66
N GLN A 100 3.99 14.96 -1.79
CA GLN A 100 4.65 14.57 -3.04
C GLN A 100 3.64 14.28 -4.15
N SER A 101 2.48 13.69 -3.86
CA SER A 101 1.41 13.52 -4.85
C SER A 101 0.98 14.86 -5.44
N LYS A 102 0.76 15.88 -4.58
CA LYS A 102 0.38 17.24 -5.02
C LYS A 102 1.47 17.92 -5.83
N GLU A 103 2.74 17.81 -5.42
CA GLU A 103 3.86 18.39 -6.14
C GLU A 103 4.03 17.75 -7.53
N ILE A 104 3.99 16.41 -7.61
CA ILE A 104 4.09 15.67 -8.88
C ILE A 104 2.94 16.05 -9.80
N GLY A 105 1.70 16.10 -9.26
CA GLY A 105 0.52 16.51 -10.01
C GLY A 105 0.62 17.94 -10.56
N ALA A 106 1.14 18.87 -9.78
CA ALA A 106 1.35 20.24 -10.22
C ALA A 106 2.34 20.34 -11.40
N GLU A 107 3.43 19.53 -11.37
CA GLU A 107 4.40 19.49 -12.49
C GLU A 107 3.81 18.82 -13.74
N LEU A 108 3.04 17.73 -13.58
CA LEU A 108 2.36 17.05 -14.68
C LEU A 108 1.31 17.97 -15.34
N ASN A 109 0.54 18.70 -14.53
CA ASN A 109 -0.51 19.60 -15.00
C ASN A 109 0.03 20.75 -15.88
N LYS A 110 1.28 21.22 -15.67
CA LYS A 110 1.94 22.19 -16.55
C LYS A 110 2.09 21.69 -18.00
N LYS A 111 1.98 20.37 -18.20
CA LYS A 111 2.06 19.71 -19.51
C LYS A 111 0.70 19.17 -19.97
N GLY A 112 -0.39 19.56 -19.32
CA GLY A 112 -1.73 19.08 -19.64
C GLY A 112 -1.96 17.60 -19.30
N ILE A 113 -1.19 17.05 -18.34
CA ILE A 113 -1.30 15.68 -17.84
C ILE A 113 -1.96 15.71 -16.46
N ASP A 114 -3.07 14.99 -16.30
CA ASP A 114 -3.76 14.87 -15.01
C ASP A 114 -3.15 13.77 -14.13
N LEU A 115 -3.29 13.94 -12.81
CA LEU A 115 -2.93 12.93 -11.82
C LEU A 115 -4.09 12.65 -10.88
N MET A 116 -4.36 11.37 -10.62
CA MET A 116 -5.13 10.90 -9.47
C MET A 116 -4.22 10.05 -8.58
N ASP A 117 -4.31 10.22 -7.27
CA ASP A 117 -3.72 9.29 -6.30
C ASP A 117 -4.78 8.28 -5.88
N ALA A 118 -4.49 7.00 -6.06
CA ALA A 118 -5.44 5.91 -5.87
C ALA A 118 -4.82 4.73 -5.09
N PRO A 119 -4.20 4.97 -3.92
CA PRO A 119 -3.57 3.91 -3.14
C PRO A 119 -4.55 2.82 -2.74
N VAL A 120 -3.99 1.64 -2.47
CA VAL A 120 -4.76 0.42 -2.28
C VAL A 120 -4.57 -0.20 -0.89
N SER A 121 -5.57 -0.98 -0.47
CA SER A 121 -5.53 -1.78 0.75
C SER A 121 -6.09 -3.19 0.48
N GLY A 122 -5.46 -4.22 1.09
CA GLY A 122 -5.90 -5.61 0.99
C GLY A 122 -4.77 -6.63 0.84
N GLY A 123 -3.56 -6.19 0.47
CA GLY A 123 -2.40 -7.06 0.26
C GLY A 123 -2.49 -7.92 -0.99
N GLU A 124 -1.47 -8.76 -1.18
CA GLU A 124 -1.33 -9.60 -2.38
C GLU A 124 -2.54 -10.50 -2.64
N PRO A 125 -3.13 -11.22 -1.65
CA PRO A 125 -4.28 -12.08 -1.92
C PRO A 125 -5.44 -11.32 -2.56
N LYS A 126 -5.79 -10.14 -2.03
CA LYS A 126 -6.87 -9.32 -2.61
C LYS A 126 -6.51 -8.69 -3.96
N ALA A 127 -5.22 -8.44 -4.21
CA ALA A 127 -4.78 -7.99 -5.53
C ALA A 127 -4.92 -9.11 -6.57
N ILE A 128 -4.66 -10.36 -6.20
CA ILE A 128 -4.88 -11.55 -7.06
C ILE A 128 -6.37 -11.73 -7.35
N ASP A 129 -7.20 -11.66 -6.32
CA ASP A 129 -8.65 -11.90 -6.41
C ASP A 129 -9.43 -10.73 -7.06
N GLY A 130 -8.78 -9.56 -7.28
CA GLY A 130 -9.45 -8.36 -7.77
C GLY A 130 -10.41 -7.73 -6.75
N THR A 131 -10.12 -7.88 -5.45
CA THR A 131 -10.99 -7.42 -4.34
C THR A 131 -10.32 -6.39 -3.43
N ILE A 132 -9.25 -5.74 -3.91
CA ILE A 132 -8.61 -4.65 -3.17
C ILE A 132 -9.58 -3.48 -2.94
N SER A 133 -9.33 -2.68 -1.89
CA SER A 133 -9.99 -1.40 -1.70
C SER A 133 -9.11 -0.30 -2.26
N VAL A 134 -9.68 0.62 -3.03
CA VAL A 134 -9.01 1.76 -3.65
C VAL A 134 -9.56 3.06 -3.07
N MET A 135 -8.69 3.95 -2.63
CA MET A 135 -9.01 5.26 -2.06
C MET A 135 -8.56 6.33 -3.05
N VAL A 136 -9.49 7.04 -3.69
CA VAL A 136 -9.16 7.90 -4.84
C VAL A 136 -9.23 9.37 -4.47
N GLY A 137 -8.11 10.08 -4.68
CA GLY A 137 -8.01 11.53 -4.67
C GLY A 137 -7.74 12.07 -6.07
N GLY A 138 -8.34 13.20 -6.42
CA GLY A 138 -8.19 13.83 -7.73
C GLY A 138 -9.47 14.53 -8.19
N SER A 139 -9.56 14.88 -9.48
CA SER A 139 -10.80 15.48 -9.98
C SER A 139 -11.95 14.47 -9.97
N LYS A 140 -13.14 14.95 -9.57
CA LYS A 140 -14.35 14.10 -9.56
C LYS A 140 -14.73 13.63 -10.95
N GLU A 141 -14.47 14.45 -11.98
CA GLU A 141 -14.70 14.11 -13.38
C GLU A 141 -13.86 12.91 -13.82
N ASN A 142 -12.55 12.93 -13.51
CA ASN A 142 -11.66 11.81 -13.81
C ASN A 142 -12.01 10.57 -13.01
N PHE A 143 -12.40 10.72 -11.74
CA PHE A 143 -12.89 9.62 -10.92
C PHE A 143 -14.09 8.92 -11.59
N ASP A 144 -15.12 9.68 -11.99
CA ASP A 144 -16.31 9.12 -12.62
C ASP A 144 -15.99 8.46 -13.97
N LYS A 145 -15.11 9.08 -14.76
CA LYS A 145 -14.70 8.58 -16.07
C LYS A 145 -13.95 7.24 -16.00
N TYR A 146 -13.12 7.04 -14.97
CA TYR A 146 -12.27 5.86 -14.83
C TYR A 146 -12.71 4.89 -13.72
N TYR A 147 -13.91 5.08 -13.17
CA TYR A 147 -14.46 4.23 -12.12
C TYR A 147 -14.48 2.75 -12.50
N ASP A 148 -15.00 2.41 -13.69
CA ASP A 148 -15.09 1.02 -14.15
C ASP A 148 -13.70 0.40 -14.39
N LEU A 149 -12.71 1.19 -14.83
CA LEU A 149 -11.33 0.75 -14.95
C LEU A 149 -10.76 0.36 -13.57
N LEU A 150 -11.00 1.17 -12.55
CA LEU A 150 -10.56 0.87 -11.19
C LEU A 150 -11.28 -0.34 -10.60
N MET A 151 -12.59 -0.46 -10.85
CA MET A 151 -13.40 -1.61 -10.41
C MET A 151 -12.96 -2.93 -11.05
N ALA A 152 -12.32 -2.91 -12.22
CA ALA A 152 -11.76 -4.12 -12.84
C ALA A 152 -10.66 -4.79 -11.98
N MET A 153 -10.06 -4.05 -11.04
CA MET A 153 -9.00 -4.54 -10.14
C MET A 153 -9.45 -4.59 -8.68
N ALA A 154 -10.64 -4.10 -8.35
CA ALA A 154 -11.03 -3.78 -6.99
C ALA A 154 -12.41 -4.31 -6.60
N GLY A 155 -12.59 -4.61 -5.32
CA GLY A 155 -13.91 -4.88 -4.73
C GLY A 155 -14.60 -3.61 -4.21
N SER A 156 -13.84 -2.52 -4.03
CA SER A 156 -14.36 -1.23 -3.55
C SER A 156 -13.48 -0.09 -4.05
N VAL A 157 -14.11 0.95 -4.59
CA VAL A 157 -13.45 2.16 -5.07
C VAL A 157 -14.18 3.37 -4.49
N VAL A 158 -13.49 4.17 -3.69
CA VAL A 158 -14.10 5.29 -2.96
C VAL A 158 -13.39 6.59 -3.31
N TYR A 159 -14.16 7.58 -3.78
CA TYR A 159 -13.69 8.95 -3.93
C TYR A 159 -13.59 9.63 -2.56
N VAL A 160 -12.43 10.14 -2.22
CA VAL A 160 -12.17 10.72 -0.89
C VAL A 160 -11.80 12.20 -0.93
N GLY A 161 -11.75 12.81 -2.11
CA GLY A 161 -11.51 14.25 -2.27
C GLY A 161 -10.50 14.59 -3.36
N GLU A 162 -9.95 15.80 -3.28
CA GLU A 162 -8.96 16.30 -4.23
C GLU A 162 -7.64 15.54 -4.18
N LEU A 163 -6.74 15.81 -5.14
CA LEU A 163 -5.43 15.17 -5.26
C LEU A 163 -4.65 15.17 -3.92
N GLY A 164 -4.15 14.02 -3.54
CA GLY A 164 -3.48 13.74 -2.27
C GLY A 164 -4.42 13.15 -1.21
N SER A 165 -5.75 13.30 -1.36
CA SER A 165 -6.72 12.77 -0.38
C SER A 165 -6.75 11.25 -0.34
N GLY A 166 -6.49 10.58 -1.44
CA GLY A 166 -6.34 9.12 -1.50
C GLY A 166 -5.19 8.65 -0.61
N ASN A 167 -4.02 9.26 -0.74
CA ASN A 167 -2.87 8.94 0.11
C ASN A 167 -3.10 9.33 1.57
N VAL A 168 -3.78 10.44 1.87
CA VAL A 168 -4.19 10.78 3.25
C VAL A 168 -5.07 9.69 3.84
N ALA A 169 -6.09 9.21 3.11
CA ALA A 169 -6.95 8.12 3.56
C ALA A 169 -6.16 6.81 3.78
N LYS A 170 -5.23 6.52 2.88
CA LYS A 170 -4.32 5.36 3.03
C LYS A 170 -3.45 5.49 4.27
N LEU A 171 -2.85 6.65 4.52
CA LEU A 171 -2.01 6.86 5.70
C LEU A 171 -2.82 6.78 7.00
N ALA A 172 -4.05 7.31 7.02
CA ALA A 172 -4.97 7.14 8.15
C ALA A 172 -5.26 5.65 8.42
N ASN A 173 -5.52 4.86 7.36
CA ASN A 173 -5.64 3.41 7.49
C ASN A 173 -4.38 2.78 8.09
N GLN A 174 -3.18 3.14 7.63
CA GLN A 174 -1.92 2.56 8.11
C GLN A 174 -1.65 2.92 9.58
N VAL A 175 -1.96 4.14 10.00
CA VAL A 175 -1.91 4.54 11.42
C VAL A 175 -2.81 3.64 12.27
N ILE A 176 -4.08 3.47 11.89
CA ILE A 176 -5.01 2.60 12.63
C ILE A 176 -4.51 1.16 12.66
N VAL A 177 -4.03 0.61 11.55
CA VAL A 177 -3.51 -0.75 11.49
C VAL A 177 -2.30 -0.92 12.41
N ALA A 178 -1.33 0.00 12.38
CA ALA A 178 -0.13 -0.06 13.24
C ALA A 178 -0.48 -0.03 14.73
N LEU A 179 -1.34 0.90 15.12
CA LEU A 179 -1.76 1.06 16.52
C LEU A 179 -2.57 -0.14 17.00
N ASN A 180 -3.44 -0.70 16.16
CA ASN A 180 -4.16 -1.93 16.50
C ASN A 180 -3.20 -3.12 16.70
N ILE A 181 -2.20 -3.30 15.83
CA ILE A 181 -1.23 -4.39 15.96
C ILE A 181 -0.44 -4.24 17.27
N ALA A 182 -0.01 -3.02 17.60
CA ALA A 182 0.68 -2.74 18.85
C ALA A 182 -0.20 -3.03 20.06
N ALA A 183 -1.45 -2.55 20.06
CA ALA A 183 -2.41 -2.80 21.13
C ALA A 183 -2.71 -4.30 21.32
N VAL A 184 -2.85 -5.06 20.23
CA VAL A 184 -3.02 -6.53 20.29
C VAL A 184 -1.80 -7.18 20.93
N SER A 185 -0.59 -6.74 20.58
CA SER A 185 0.66 -7.28 21.13
C SER A 185 0.75 -7.03 22.64
N GLU A 186 0.44 -5.81 23.11
CA GLU A 186 0.39 -5.50 24.55
C GLU A 186 -0.67 -6.33 25.28
N ALA A 187 -1.86 -6.47 24.70
CA ALA A 187 -2.95 -7.23 25.32
C ALA A 187 -2.62 -8.72 25.47
N LEU A 188 -2.03 -9.35 24.45
CA LEU A 188 -1.63 -10.76 24.53
C LEU A 188 -0.47 -10.96 25.52
N THR A 189 0.51 -10.04 25.54
CA THR A 189 1.60 -10.05 26.52
C THR A 189 1.08 -9.89 27.94
N LEU A 190 0.12 -8.99 28.18
CA LEU A 190 -0.55 -8.83 29.47
C LEU A 190 -1.26 -10.12 29.89
N ALA A 191 -1.96 -10.79 28.98
CA ALA A 191 -2.65 -12.05 29.26
C ALA A 191 -1.67 -13.11 29.74
N VAL A 192 -0.60 -13.37 28.99
CA VAL A 192 0.39 -14.39 29.34
C VAL A 192 1.09 -14.08 30.67
N LYS A 193 1.45 -12.81 30.93
CA LYS A 193 2.09 -12.39 32.20
C LYS A 193 1.17 -12.58 33.43
N ASN A 194 -0.13 -12.76 33.22
CA ASN A 194 -1.11 -13.07 34.25
C ASN A 194 -1.60 -14.53 34.19
N ASP A 195 -0.82 -15.42 33.59
CA ASP A 195 -1.13 -16.87 33.48
C ASP A 195 -2.46 -17.15 32.72
N ALA A 196 -2.95 -16.21 31.91
CA ALA A 196 -4.15 -16.40 31.10
C ALA A 196 -3.77 -16.93 29.69
N ASP A 197 -4.53 -17.92 29.21
CA ASP A 197 -4.34 -18.46 27.85
C ASP A 197 -4.66 -17.35 26.80
N PRO A 198 -3.68 -16.91 26.00
CA PRO A 198 -3.89 -15.83 25.04
C PRO A 198 -4.93 -16.16 23.97
N GLU A 199 -5.12 -17.46 23.62
CA GLU A 199 -6.16 -17.88 22.67
C GLU A 199 -7.57 -17.73 23.27
N LEU A 200 -7.75 -18.07 24.55
CA LEU A 200 -9.02 -17.88 25.23
C LEU A 200 -9.35 -16.40 25.41
N VAL A 201 -8.34 -15.58 25.74
CA VAL A 201 -8.49 -14.12 25.82
C VAL A 201 -8.88 -13.56 24.44
N TYR A 202 -8.18 -13.93 23.37
CA TYR A 202 -8.54 -13.54 21.98
C TYR A 202 -9.99 -13.90 21.66
N LYS A 203 -10.41 -15.15 21.93
CA LYS A 203 -11.80 -15.60 21.70
C LYS A 203 -12.83 -14.80 22.48
N ALA A 204 -12.51 -14.44 23.73
CA ALA A 204 -13.41 -13.69 24.58
C ALA A 204 -13.63 -12.23 24.13
N ILE A 205 -12.57 -11.56 23.62
CA ILE A 205 -12.63 -10.12 23.32
C ILE A 205 -12.99 -9.82 21.85
N ARG A 206 -12.79 -10.77 20.93
CA ARG A 206 -12.94 -10.50 19.48
C ARG A 206 -14.35 -10.09 19.06
N GLY A 207 -15.38 -10.50 19.79
CA GLY A 207 -16.78 -10.16 19.53
C GLY A 207 -17.24 -8.84 20.16
N GLY A 208 -16.40 -8.19 20.97
CA GLY A 208 -16.70 -6.93 21.65
C GLY A 208 -16.09 -5.72 20.95
N LEU A 209 -16.05 -4.58 21.66
CA LEU A 209 -15.49 -3.32 21.14
C LEU A 209 -13.99 -3.39 20.82
N ALA A 210 -13.25 -4.32 21.42
CA ALA A 210 -11.84 -4.57 21.12
C ALA A 210 -11.65 -5.35 19.80
N GLY A 211 -12.72 -5.93 19.25
CA GLY A 211 -12.67 -6.68 17.99
C GLY A 211 -12.31 -5.81 16.81
N SER A 212 -11.47 -6.34 15.93
CA SER A 212 -11.10 -5.68 14.68
C SER A 212 -10.61 -6.71 13.65
N THR A 213 -10.69 -6.36 12.37
CA THR A 213 -10.07 -7.19 11.31
C THR A 213 -8.57 -7.41 11.56
N VAL A 214 -7.90 -6.42 12.18
CA VAL A 214 -6.48 -6.52 12.53
C VAL A 214 -6.28 -7.57 13.64
N LEU A 215 -7.09 -7.53 14.71
CA LEU A 215 -7.06 -8.53 15.79
C LEU A 215 -7.23 -9.94 15.20
N ASP A 216 -8.26 -10.15 14.38
CA ASP A 216 -8.56 -11.45 13.80
C ASP A 216 -7.47 -11.97 12.85
N ALA A 217 -6.83 -11.06 12.10
CA ALA A 217 -5.76 -11.43 11.17
C ALA A 217 -4.41 -11.66 11.87
N LYS A 218 -4.10 -10.92 12.94
CA LYS A 218 -2.74 -10.85 13.47
C LYS A 218 -2.54 -11.61 14.80
N ALA A 219 -3.55 -11.68 15.68
CA ALA A 219 -3.41 -12.43 16.92
C ALA A 219 -3.07 -13.92 16.70
N PRO A 220 -3.69 -14.65 15.75
CA PRO A 220 -3.29 -16.04 15.47
C PRO A 220 -1.84 -16.17 14.99
N MET A 221 -1.35 -15.19 14.19
CA MET A 221 0.03 -15.20 13.71
C MET A 221 1.02 -14.98 14.86
N MET A 222 0.70 -14.07 15.78
CA MET A 222 1.51 -13.80 16.99
C MET A 222 1.59 -15.03 17.87
N MET A 223 0.46 -15.66 18.20
CA MET A 223 0.39 -16.85 19.04
C MET A 223 1.03 -18.10 18.42
N ALA A 224 1.10 -18.17 17.10
CA ALA A 224 1.78 -19.24 16.36
C ALA A 224 3.25 -18.92 16.05
N HIS A 225 3.77 -17.76 16.43
CA HIS A 225 5.07 -17.22 16.02
C HIS A 225 5.36 -17.36 14.50
N ASN A 226 4.30 -17.26 13.69
CA ASN A 226 4.36 -17.34 12.24
C ASN A 226 4.36 -15.93 11.63
N PHE A 227 5.54 -15.41 11.37
CA PHE A 227 5.74 -14.06 10.83
C PHE A 227 6.02 -14.05 9.32
N LYS A 228 5.54 -15.08 8.59
CA LYS A 228 5.61 -15.06 7.12
C LYS A 228 4.88 -13.81 6.61
N PRO A 229 5.56 -12.97 5.79
CA PRO A 229 5.06 -11.63 5.49
C PRO A 229 3.84 -11.65 4.58
N GLY A 230 2.72 -11.11 5.09
CA GLY A 230 1.65 -10.53 4.29
C GLY A 230 1.89 -9.04 4.04
N PHE A 231 2.45 -8.34 5.04
CA PHE A 231 2.91 -6.96 4.92
C PHE A 231 4.13 -6.74 5.81
N ARG A 232 5.29 -6.47 5.20
CA ARG A 232 6.59 -6.41 5.90
C ARG A 232 6.73 -5.18 6.79
N ILE A 233 7.46 -5.33 7.89
CA ILE A 233 7.80 -4.23 8.81
C ILE A 233 8.42 -3.05 8.07
N GLU A 234 9.38 -3.26 7.16
CA GLU A 234 10.03 -2.18 6.40
C GLU A 234 9.05 -1.34 5.58
N LEU A 235 7.97 -1.95 5.05
CA LEU A 235 6.94 -1.25 4.31
C LEU A 235 6.01 -0.46 5.23
N HIS A 236 5.73 -1.01 6.42
CA HIS A 236 4.93 -0.28 7.42
C HIS A 236 5.71 0.91 7.98
N ILE A 237 7.01 0.76 8.27
CA ILE A 237 7.92 1.86 8.63
C ILE A 237 7.85 2.98 7.57
N LYS A 238 7.91 2.63 6.29
CA LYS A 238 7.78 3.61 5.20
C LYS A 238 6.42 4.34 5.27
N ASP A 239 5.33 3.62 5.46
CA ASP A 239 4.00 4.22 5.52
C ASP A 239 3.83 5.13 6.74
N LEU A 240 4.30 4.72 7.91
CA LEU A 240 4.27 5.54 9.12
C LEU A 240 5.14 6.79 8.99
N ASN A 241 6.30 6.68 8.34
CA ASN A 241 7.15 7.84 8.06
C ASN A 241 6.43 8.85 7.15
N ASN A 242 5.75 8.37 6.10
CA ASN A 242 4.93 9.22 5.25
C ASN A 242 3.77 9.86 6.04
N ALA A 243 3.15 9.13 6.99
CA ALA A 243 2.10 9.66 7.84
C ALA A 243 2.61 10.77 8.78
N LEU A 244 3.78 10.57 9.40
CA LEU A 244 4.41 11.56 10.27
C LEU A 244 4.81 12.81 9.49
N ASN A 245 5.41 12.66 8.30
CA ASN A 245 5.75 13.79 7.43
C ASN A 245 4.52 14.58 7.02
N ALA A 246 3.47 13.89 6.56
CA ALA A 246 2.20 14.53 6.19
C ALA A 246 1.53 15.24 7.38
N GLY A 247 1.58 14.62 8.57
CA GLY A 247 1.09 15.22 9.81
C GLY A 247 1.85 16.50 10.17
N HIS A 248 3.17 16.45 10.16
CA HIS A 248 4.02 17.61 10.47
C HIS A 248 3.82 18.76 9.49
N ALA A 249 3.62 18.47 8.21
CA ALA A 249 3.37 19.49 7.19
C ALA A 249 2.09 20.34 7.45
N VAL A 250 1.15 19.81 8.23
CA VAL A 250 -0.12 20.47 8.58
C VAL A 250 -0.28 20.68 10.09
N ASN A 251 0.77 20.51 10.87
CA ASN A 251 0.79 20.62 12.33
C ASN A 251 -0.19 19.66 13.06
N ALA A 252 -0.46 18.50 12.48
CA ALA A 252 -1.18 17.41 13.14
C ALA A 252 -0.22 16.55 13.97
N ALA A 253 -0.39 16.52 15.29
CA ALA A 253 0.43 15.70 16.18
C ALA A 253 0.01 14.22 16.13
N LEU A 254 0.96 13.32 15.93
CA LEU A 254 0.76 11.88 15.86
C LEU A 254 1.64 11.13 16.90
N PRO A 255 1.45 11.36 18.22
CA PRO A 255 2.36 10.85 19.24
C PRO A 255 2.39 9.31 19.31
N LEU A 256 1.23 8.65 19.22
CA LEU A 256 1.17 7.18 19.26
C LEU A 256 1.79 6.56 18.01
N THR A 257 1.59 7.17 16.85
CA THR A 257 2.22 6.73 15.59
C THR A 257 3.74 6.83 15.68
N SER A 258 4.27 7.92 16.24
CA SER A 258 5.70 8.10 16.48
C SER A 258 6.26 6.99 17.38
N GLN A 259 5.56 6.68 18.45
CA GLN A 259 5.98 5.62 19.38
C GLN A 259 6.02 4.23 18.71
N VAL A 260 4.97 3.87 17.98
CA VAL A 260 4.93 2.58 17.26
C VAL A 260 5.98 2.54 16.13
N MET A 261 6.25 3.68 15.48
CA MET A 261 7.33 3.80 14.50
C MET A 261 8.68 3.43 15.10
N GLU A 262 9.03 3.96 16.29
CA GLU A 262 10.29 3.65 16.97
C GLU A 262 10.38 2.18 17.39
N ILE A 263 9.27 1.57 17.82
CA ILE A 263 9.22 0.14 18.11
C ILE A 263 9.52 -0.69 16.84
N MET A 264 8.93 -0.33 15.70
CA MET A 264 9.21 -1.01 14.42
C MET A 264 10.65 -0.78 13.95
N GLN A 265 11.24 0.40 14.21
CA GLN A 265 12.64 0.66 13.92
C GLN A 265 13.58 -0.21 14.76
N SER A 266 13.25 -0.46 16.05
CA SER A 266 14.06 -1.36 16.88
C SER A 266 14.02 -2.80 16.34
N LEU A 267 12.88 -3.27 15.87
CA LEU A 267 12.76 -4.59 15.22
C LEU A 267 13.55 -4.68 13.92
N LYS A 268 13.60 -3.60 13.14
CA LYS A 268 14.46 -3.53 11.96
C LYS A 268 15.94 -3.60 12.34
N ALA A 269 16.35 -2.93 13.41
CA ALA A 269 17.72 -3.02 13.93
C ALA A 269 18.07 -4.43 14.43
N ASP A 270 17.08 -5.19 14.95
CA ASP A 270 17.21 -6.59 15.35
C ASP A 270 17.14 -7.56 14.14
N GLY A 271 17.03 -7.07 12.87
CA GLY A 271 17.04 -7.89 11.65
C GLY A 271 15.67 -8.46 11.23
N ASN A 272 14.58 -7.97 11.81
CA ASN A 272 13.22 -8.46 11.52
C ASN A 272 12.47 -7.62 10.44
N GLU A 273 13.15 -6.81 9.65
CA GLU A 273 12.51 -5.89 8.68
C GLU A 273 11.72 -6.61 7.58
N LYS A 274 12.05 -7.87 7.31
CA LYS A 274 11.38 -8.71 6.31
C LYS A 274 10.20 -9.49 6.87
N ASP A 275 10.06 -9.59 8.17
CA ASP A 275 8.94 -10.26 8.82
C ASP A 275 7.64 -9.50 8.59
N ASP A 276 6.51 -10.21 8.75
CA ASP A 276 5.18 -9.58 8.82
C ASP A 276 5.14 -8.58 9.98
N HIS A 277 4.42 -7.49 9.82
CA HIS A 277 4.29 -6.45 10.84
C HIS A 277 3.66 -6.94 12.15
N SER A 278 3.04 -8.12 12.17
CA SER A 278 2.62 -8.78 13.42
C SER A 278 3.81 -9.16 14.32
N ALA A 279 5.03 -9.27 13.76
CA ALA A 279 6.24 -9.50 14.53
C ALA A 279 6.60 -8.37 15.51
N ILE A 280 5.82 -7.26 15.53
CA ILE A 280 5.94 -6.22 16.58
C ILE A 280 5.75 -6.82 17.99
N VAL A 281 5.05 -7.94 18.11
CA VAL A 281 4.88 -8.67 19.37
C VAL A 281 6.24 -9.06 19.99
N LYS A 282 7.27 -9.39 19.18
CA LYS A 282 8.62 -9.72 19.64
C LYS A 282 9.24 -8.62 20.51
N TYR A 283 8.94 -7.35 20.20
CA TYR A 283 9.39 -6.24 21.04
C TYR A 283 8.77 -6.31 22.43
N TYR A 284 7.46 -6.53 22.51
CA TYR A 284 6.74 -6.59 23.79
C TYR A 284 7.13 -7.83 24.60
N GLU A 285 7.35 -8.96 23.94
CA GLU A 285 7.88 -10.19 24.57
C GLU A 285 9.27 -9.93 25.18
N LYS A 286 10.17 -9.29 24.42
CA LYS A 286 11.54 -8.96 24.86
C LYS A 286 11.56 -8.06 26.08
N ILE A 287 10.78 -6.97 26.09
CA ILE A 287 10.79 -6.03 27.22
C ILE A 287 10.02 -6.55 28.45
N SER A 288 9.17 -7.54 28.27
CA SER A 288 8.36 -8.13 29.34
C SER A 288 8.91 -9.49 29.82
N ASP A 289 10.02 -9.96 29.24
CA ASP A 289 10.60 -11.28 29.53
C ASP A 289 9.52 -12.40 29.51
N THR A 290 8.86 -12.57 28.36
CA THR A 290 7.78 -13.55 28.15
C THR A 290 7.64 -13.90 26.69
N SER A 291 6.81 -14.91 26.37
CA SER A 291 6.42 -15.25 25.01
C SER A 291 4.91 -15.45 24.92
N VAL A 292 4.29 -14.95 23.87
CA VAL A 292 2.88 -15.23 23.56
C VAL A 292 2.72 -16.48 22.70
N GLU A 293 3.85 -17.12 22.34
CA GLU A 293 3.85 -18.38 21.60
C GLU A 293 3.13 -19.46 22.40
N LYS A 294 2.22 -20.12 21.72
CA LYS A 294 1.49 -21.24 22.32
C LYS A 294 2.40 -22.47 22.34
N GLU A 295 2.71 -23.00 23.51
CA GLU A 295 3.33 -24.32 23.63
C GLU A 295 2.39 -25.39 23.03
N ASN A 296 2.92 -26.19 22.10
CA ASN A 296 2.20 -27.29 21.43
C ASN A 296 1.94 -28.46 22.35
#